data_cfa36fb6f6ef73c005b9e0d57fbb60f2
#
_entry.id   cfa36fb6f6ef73c005b9e0d57fbb60f2
#
_cell.length_a   1.000
_cell.length_b   1.000
_cell.length_c   1.000
_cell.angle_alpha   90.00
_cell.angle_beta   90.00
_cell.angle_gamma   90.00
#
_symmetry.space_group_name_H-M   'P 1'
#
loop_
_entity.id
_entity.type
_entity.pdbx_description
1 polymer ?
#
loop_
_entity_poly.entity_id
_entity_poly.type
_entity_poly.pdbx_seq_one_letter_code
_entity_poly.pdbx_strand_id
1 'polypeptide(L)'
;EPSPNTATASTSDSSEETKRAHDEARFRLAWALAHSKKPGHASRAVELLLPGAHQWSESVLPRDRRYIAAIAHFNDGDYLAARNACEESLSHDPECRQARSLLASIEDRIAADGVIGIGALGVGAAVLGGVVATLASSRR
;
A
#
# COMPACT_ATOMS: atom_id res chain seq x y z
N GLU A 1 5.81 43.81 34.96
CA GLU A 1 6.68 43.25 33.92
C GLU A 1 5.86 42.38 32.99
N PRO A 2 5.82 42.67 31.70
CA PRO A 2 5.11 41.79 30.75
C PRO A 2 5.93 40.51 30.58
N SER A 3 5.30 39.38 30.85
CA SER A 3 5.89 38.05 30.67
C SER A 3 6.25 37.82 29.18
N PRO A 4 7.49 37.45 28.84
CA PRO A 4 7.90 37.27 27.44
C PRO A 4 7.37 36.01 26.75
N ASN A 5 6.42 35.32 27.36
CA ASN A 5 6.06 33.93 26.96
C ASN A 5 4.83 33.79 26.05
N THR A 6 4.11 34.87 25.73
CA THR A 6 2.90 34.81 24.91
C THR A 6 3.15 34.90 23.41
N ALA A 7 4.24 35.48 22.98
CA ALA A 7 4.54 35.66 21.56
C ALA A 7 5.15 34.40 20.90
N THR A 8 5.89 33.58 21.67
CA THR A 8 6.51 32.34 21.20
C THR A 8 5.49 31.19 21.05
N ALA A 9 4.47 31.15 21.90
CA ALA A 9 3.43 30.12 21.84
C ALA A 9 2.53 30.27 20.58
N SER A 10 2.20 31.50 20.21
CA SER A 10 1.35 31.77 19.03
C SER A 10 2.06 31.52 17.69
N THR A 11 3.38 31.64 17.65
CA THR A 11 4.13 31.41 16.40
C THR A 11 4.37 29.91 16.16
N SER A 12 4.56 29.11 17.20
CA SER A 12 4.66 27.65 17.09
C SER A 12 3.33 27.01 16.70
N ASP A 13 2.23 27.52 17.24
CA ASP A 13 0.88 27.02 16.96
C ASP A 13 0.47 27.26 15.50
N SER A 14 0.74 28.44 14.96
CA SER A 14 0.48 28.75 13.55
C SER A 14 1.37 27.94 12.58
N SER A 15 2.59 27.61 12.99
CA SER A 15 3.50 26.76 12.21
C SER A 15 3.01 25.31 12.13
N GLU A 16 2.56 24.75 13.25
CA GLU A 16 1.99 23.41 13.31
C GLU A 16 0.67 23.30 12.52
N GLU A 17 -0.17 24.31 12.59
CA GLU A 17 -1.41 24.36 11.82
C GLU A 17 -1.15 24.39 10.31
N THR A 18 -0.17 25.18 9.87
CA THR A 18 0.26 25.26 8.47
C THR A 18 0.81 23.92 7.99
N LYS A 19 1.64 23.27 8.81
CA LYS A 19 2.19 21.93 8.52
C LYS A 19 1.07 20.90 8.39
N ARG A 20 0.11 20.90 9.30
CA ARG A 20 -1.06 20.02 9.25
C ARG A 20 -1.85 20.19 7.95
N ALA A 21 -2.19 21.43 7.61
CA ALA A 21 -2.93 21.74 6.39
C ALA A 21 -2.18 21.29 5.12
N HIS A 22 -0.87 21.48 5.08
CA HIS A 22 -0.02 21.00 4.00
C HIS A 22 -0.01 19.48 3.87
N ASP A 23 0.16 18.77 4.99
CA ASP A 23 0.18 17.30 5.02
C ASP A 23 -1.16 16.69 4.61
N GLU A 24 -2.26 17.27 5.07
CA GLU A 24 -3.61 16.85 4.67
C GLU A 24 -3.87 17.09 3.18
N ALA A 25 -3.41 18.20 2.63
CA ALA A 25 -3.51 18.49 1.20
C ALA A 25 -2.66 17.50 0.37
N ARG A 26 -1.45 17.20 0.83
CA ARG A 26 -0.56 16.20 0.24
C ARG A 26 -1.17 14.80 0.26
N PHE A 27 -1.77 14.41 1.38
CA PHE A 27 -2.47 13.13 1.50
C PHE A 27 -3.69 13.03 0.56
N ARG A 28 -4.51 14.09 0.48
CA ARG A 28 -5.65 14.13 -0.47
C ARG A 28 -5.22 14.03 -1.92
N LEU A 29 -4.11 14.68 -2.29
CA LEU A 29 -3.54 14.55 -3.63
C LEU A 29 -3.09 13.12 -3.90
N ALA A 30 -2.37 12.51 -2.97
CA ALA A 30 -1.92 11.13 -3.08
C ALA A 30 -3.11 10.15 -3.20
N TRP A 31 -4.17 10.37 -2.42
CA TRP A 31 -5.41 9.60 -2.50
C TRP A 31 -6.04 9.67 -3.91
N ALA A 32 -6.16 10.87 -4.45
CA ALA A 32 -6.72 11.07 -5.79
C ALA A 32 -5.86 10.40 -6.88
N LEU A 33 -4.53 10.51 -6.77
CA LEU A 33 -3.60 9.86 -7.69
C LEU A 33 -3.62 8.34 -7.58
N ALA A 34 -3.72 7.79 -6.37
CA ALA A 34 -3.80 6.35 -6.14
C ALA A 34 -5.05 5.71 -6.79
N HIS A 35 -6.16 6.43 -6.84
CA HIS A 35 -7.40 5.98 -7.47
C HIS A 35 -7.48 6.32 -8.97
N SER A 36 -6.51 7.03 -9.51
CA SER A 36 -6.44 7.37 -10.92
C SER A 36 -5.89 6.20 -11.74
N LYS A 37 -6.47 5.97 -12.91
CA LYS A 37 -6.01 4.95 -13.86
C LYS A 37 -5.00 5.48 -14.88
N LYS A 38 -4.56 6.73 -14.73
CA LYS A 38 -3.58 7.32 -15.65
C LYS A 38 -2.17 6.80 -15.35
N PRO A 39 -1.38 6.50 -16.38
CA PRO A 39 0.00 6.06 -16.20
C PRO A 39 0.82 7.05 -15.37
N GLY A 40 1.63 6.54 -14.45
CA GLY A 40 2.50 7.33 -13.57
C GLY A 40 1.81 7.95 -12.34
N HIS A 41 0.47 7.97 -12.28
CA HIS A 41 -0.23 8.53 -11.12
C HIS A 41 -0.04 7.68 -9.87
N ALA A 42 -0.07 6.37 -9.99
CA ALA A 42 0.17 5.45 -8.88
C ALA A 42 1.57 5.63 -8.29
N SER A 43 2.60 5.66 -9.13
CA SER A 43 3.98 5.91 -8.70
C SER A 43 4.11 7.25 -8.00
N ARG A 44 3.47 8.29 -8.53
CA ARG A 44 3.46 9.62 -7.91
C ARG A 44 2.75 9.64 -6.56
N ALA A 45 1.67 8.88 -6.41
CA ALA A 45 0.99 8.72 -5.13
C ALA A 45 1.92 8.11 -4.08
N VAL A 46 2.63 7.04 -4.42
CA VAL A 46 3.60 6.39 -3.53
C VAL A 46 4.72 7.35 -3.13
N GLU A 47 5.28 8.10 -4.06
CA GLU A 47 6.31 9.12 -3.78
C GLU A 47 5.82 10.19 -2.78
N LEU A 48 4.56 10.59 -2.89
CA LEU A 48 3.97 11.56 -1.97
C LEU A 48 3.74 10.99 -0.56
N LEU A 49 3.38 9.70 -0.46
CA LEU A 49 2.99 9.06 0.79
C LEU A 49 4.17 8.55 1.60
N LEU A 50 5.24 8.11 0.94
CA LEU A 50 6.35 7.38 1.53
C LEU A 50 7.71 8.08 1.34
N PRO A 51 7.82 9.40 1.46
CA PRO A 51 9.11 10.05 1.39
C PRO A 51 9.91 9.73 2.66
N GLY A 52 11.13 9.23 2.49
CA GLY A 52 11.96 8.75 3.58
C GLY A 52 12.32 9.77 4.66
N ALA A 53 12.33 11.07 4.33
CA ALA A 53 12.71 12.14 5.25
C ALA A 53 11.54 13.03 5.72
N HIS A 54 10.35 12.85 5.17
CA HIS A 54 9.21 13.70 5.51
C HIS A 54 8.58 13.27 6.84
N GLN A 55 8.55 14.19 7.79
CA GLN A 55 7.85 13.99 9.06
C GLN A 55 6.40 14.46 8.93
N TRP A 56 5.50 13.52 8.93
CA TRP A 56 4.07 13.78 8.84
C TRP A 56 3.51 14.31 10.16
N SER A 57 2.55 15.23 10.07
CA SER A 57 1.74 15.63 11.21
C SER A 57 0.87 14.48 11.71
N GLU A 58 0.45 14.55 12.96
CA GLU A 58 -0.39 13.51 13.58
C GLU A 58 -1.78 13.38 12.94
N SER A 59 -2.22 14.39 12.17
CA SER A 59 -3.51 14.34 11.46
C SER A 59 -3.53 13.31 10.33
N VAL A 60 -2.37 12.89 9.81
CA VAL A 60 -2.25 11.87 8.75
C VAL A 60 -1.60 10.62 9.32
N LEU A 61 -2.40 9.64 9.66
CA LEU A 61 -1.95 8.44 10.35
C LEU A 61 -1.10 7.53 9.44
N PRO A 62 -0.07 6.86 10.01
CA PRO A 62 0.75 5.91 9.27
C PRO A 62 -0.05 4.81 8.58
N ARG A 63 -1.07 4.24 9.26
CA ARG A 63 -1.95 3.22 8.70
C ARG A 63 -2.65 3.69 7.42
N ASP A 64 -3.13 4.93 7.41
CA ASP A 64 -3.87 5.48 6.28
C ASP A 64 -2.94 5.72 5.08
N ARG A 65 -1.73 6.22 5.33
CA ARG A 65 -0.71 6.37 4.29
C ARG A 65 -0.33 5.04 3.66
N ARG A 66 -0.14 4.00 4.46
CA ARG A 66 0.18 2.65 3.99
C ARG A 66 -0.97 2.01 3.23
N TYR A 67 -2.20 2.22 3.69
CA TYR A 67 -3.39 1.75 2.98
C TYR A 67 -3.53 2.38 1.60
N ILE A 68 -3.37 3.70 1.47
CA ILE A 68 -3.44 4.39 0.17
C ILE A 68 -2.26 3.99 -0.73
N ALA A 69 -1.07 3.77 -0.17
CA ALA A 69 0.05 3.23 -0.93
C ALA A 69 -0.24 1.82 -1.48
N ALA A 70 -0.90 0.97 -0.69
CA ALA A 70 -1.33 -0.35 -1.15
C ALA A 70 -2.33 -0.27 -2.32
N ILE A 71 -3.27 0.68 -2.28
CA ILE A 71 -4.19 0.93 -3.40
C ILE A 71 -3.41 1.38 -4.65
N ALA A 72 -2.45 2.28 -4.49
CA ALA A 72 -1.63 2.76 -5.60
C ALA A 72 -0.86 1.61 -6.26
N HIS A 73 -0.17 0.80 -5.48
CA HIS A 73 0.55 -0.37 -5.98
C HIS A 73 -0.38 -1.40 -6.64
N PHE A 74 -1.55 -1.65 -6.04
CA PHE A 74 -2.56 -2.55 -6.61
C PHE A 74 -3.04 -2.07 -7.98
N ASN A 75 -3.32 -0.79 -8.12
CA ASN A 75 -3.77 -0.20 -9.39
C ASN A 75 -2.67 -0.15 -10.45
N ASP A 76 -1.41 -0.12 -10.02
CA ASP A 76 -0.24 -0.18 -10.91
C ASP A 76 0.14 -1.62 -11.31
N GLY A 77 -0.50 -2.61 -10.71
CA GLY A 77 -0.22 -4.03 -10.96
C GLY A 77 0.96 -4.60 -10.18
N ASP A 78 1.55 -3.82 -9.29
CA ASP A 78 2.61 -4.30 -8.38
C ASP A 78 1.99 -4.91 -7.12
N TYR A 79 1.48 -6.12 -7.27
CA TYR A 79 0.74 -6.80 -6.21
C TYR A 79 1.60 -7.19 -5.01
N LEU A 80 2.89 -7.43 -5.18
CA LEU A 80 3.80 -7.73 -4.07
C LEU A 80 4.05 -6.49 -3.21
N ALA A 81 4.31 -5.34 -3.83
CA ALA A 81 4.43 -4.08 -3.11
C ALA A 81 3.09 -3.68 -2.46
N ALA A 82 1.97 -3.91 -3.15
CA ALA A 82 0.63 -3.68 -2.60
C ALA A 82 0.39 -4.52 -1.33
N ARG A 83 0.75 -5.80 -1.36
CA ARG A 83 0.65 -6.69 -0.20
C ARG A 83 1.48 -6.18 0.98
N ASN A 84 2.75 -5.85 0.76
CA ASN A 84 3.62 -5.34 1.81
C ASN A 84 3.06 -4.06 2.45
N ALA A 85 2.62 -3.10 1.64
CA ALA A 85 2.03 -1.86 2.14
C ALA A 85 0.72 -2.11 2.92
N CYS A 86 -0.10 -3.05 2.47
CA CYS A 86 -1.35 -3.43 3.13
C CYS A 86 -1.08 -4.13 4.48
N GLU A 87 -0.12 -5.03 4.54
CA GLU A 87 0.32 -5.69 5.78
C GLU A 87 0.89 -4.68 6.79
N GLU A 88 1.66 -3.68 6.32
CA GLU A 88 2.13 -2.59 7.17
C GLU A 88 0.97 -1.74 7.72
N SER A 89 -0.04 -1.44 6.89
CA SER A 89 -1.26 -0.77 7.37
C SER A 89 -1.96 -1.57 8.47
N LEU A 90 -2.12 -2.88 8.27
CA LEU A 90 -2.74 -3.78 9.24
C LEU A 90 -1.90 -3.96 10.50
N SER A 91 -0.59 -3.77 10.47
CA SER A 91 0.25 -3.77 11.66
C SER A 91 -0.10 -2.63 12.63
N HIS A 92 -0.57 -1.49 12.10
CA HIS A 92 -1.05 -0.36 12.87
C HIS A 92 -2.51 -0.48 13.31
N ASP A 93 -3.35 -1.14 12.52
CA ASP A 93 -4.77 -1.38 12.79
C ASP A 93 -5.21 -2.74 12.25
N PRO A 94 -5.04 -3.81 13.03
CA PRO A 94 -5.38 -5.17 12.60
C PRO A 94 -6.87 -5.37 12.29
N GLU A 95 -7.75 -4.55 12.87
CA GLU A 95 -9.20 -4.64 12.71
C GLU A 95 -9.74 -3.83 11.53
N CYS A 96 -8.89 -3.16 10.76
CA CYS A 96 -9.30 -2.38 9.61
C CYS A 96 -9.89 -3.28 8.51
N ARG A 97 -11.22 -3.26 8.39
CA ARG A 97 -11.95 -4.09 7.41
C ARG A 97 -11.57 -3.78 5.97
N GLN A 98 -11.34 -2.51 5.66
CA GLN A 98 -10.96 -2.07 4.31
C GLN A 98 -9.61 -2.64 3.91
N ALA A 99 -8.62 -2.58 4.79
CA ALA A 99 -7.29 -3.13 4.54
C ALA A 99 -7.32 -4.66 4.44
N ARG A 100 -8.10 -5.35 5.26
CA ARG A 100 -8.29 -6.82 5.16
C ARG A 100 -8.94 -7.20 3.83
N SER A 101 -9.96 -6.48 3.40
CA SER A 101 -10.63 -6.73 2.13
C SER A 101 -9.70 -6.48 0.94
N LEU A 102 -8.90 -5.42 1.01
CA LEU A 102 -7.89 -5.14 -0.01
C LEU A 102 -6.82 -6.23 -0.03
N LEU A 103 -6.33 -6.67 1.12
CA LEU A 103 -5.34 -7.75 1.20
C LEU A 103 -5.85 -9.04 0.54
N ALA A 104 -7.09 -9.43 0.81
CA ALA A 104 -7.70 -10.60 0.17
C ALA A 104 -7.73 -10.45 -1.36
N SER A 105 -8.12 -9.28 -1.88
CA SER A 105 -8.11 -9.01 -3.32
C SER A 105 -6.70 -9.03 -3.92
N ILE A 106 -5.71 -8.55 -3.18
CA ILE A 106 -4.29 -8.60 -3.59
C ILE A 106 -3.82 -10.05 -3.68
N GLU A 107 -4.10 -10.86 -2.66
CA GLU A 107 -3.72 -12.27 -2.61
C GLU A 107 -4.37 -13.08 -3.73
N ASP A 108 -5.64 -12.81 -4.05
CA ASP A 108 -6.33 -13.41 -5.18
C ASP A 108 -5.64 -13.08 -6.52
N ARG A 109 -5.15 -11.85 -6.68
CA ARG A 109 -4.40 -11.44 -7.87
C ARG A 109 -3.03 -12.10 -7.95
N ILE A 110 -2.32 -12.17 -6.84
CA ILE A 110 -1.01 -12.87 -6.76
C ILE A 110 -1.19 -14.35 -7.13
N ALA A 111 -2.21 -15.00 -6.59
CA ALA A 111 -2.51 -16.39 -6.90
C ALA A 111 -2.89 -16.59 -8.38
N ALA A 112 -3.71 -15.73 -8.95
CA ALA A 112 -4.09 -15.77 -10.35
C ALA A 112 -2.90 -15.56 -11.28
N ASP A 113 -2.06 -14.56 -11.02
CA ASP A 113 -0.85 -14.29 -11.79
C ASP A 113 0.18 -15.42 -11.66
N GLY A 114 0.31 -16.00 -10.46
CA GLY A 114 1.15 -17.17 -10.23
C GLY A 114 0.70 -18.38 -11.03
N VAL A 115 -0.59 -18.66 -11.09
CA VAL A 115 -1.16 -19.74 -11.88
C VAL A 115 -0.97 -19.48 -13.37
N ILE A 116 -1.21 -18.26 -13.86
CA ILE A 116 -0.96 -17.88 -15.25
C ILE A 116 0.53 -17.94 -15.59
N GLY A 117 1.40 -17.44 -14.71
CA GLY A 117 2.86 -17.48 -14.88
C GLY A 117 3.38 -18.91 -14.95
N ILE A 118 2.92 -19.78 -14.08
CA ILE A 118 3.21 -21.22 -14.14
C ILE A 118 2.62 -21.83 -15.43
N GLY A 119 1.42 -21.41 -15.86
CA GLY A 119 0.80 -21.84 -17.10
C GLY A 119 1.58 -21.45 -18.36
N ALA A 120 2.15 -20.25 -18.38
CA ALA A 120 2.89 -19.74 -19.55
C ALA A 120 4.33 -20.26 -19.65
N LEU A 121 4.96 -20.63 -18.52
CA LEU A 121 6.38 -20.98 -18.48
C LEU A 121 6.69 -22.46 -18.23
N GLY A 122 5.69 -23.29 -18.06
CA GLY A 122 6.00 -24.68 -17.82
C GLY A 122 5.10 -25.40 -16.82
N VAL A 123 3.85 -25.05 -16.75
CA VAL A 123 2.81 -25.85 -16.07
C VAL A 123 2.80 -27.29 -16.56
N GLY A 124 3.29 -27.46 -17.76
CA GLY A 124 3.61 -28.79 -18.21
C GLY A 124 4.45 -29.58 -17.21
N ALA A 125 5.41 -28.97 -16.53
CA ALA A 125 6.28 -29.70 -15.61
C ALA A 125 5.63 -30.04 -14.26
N ALA A 126 4.85 -29.14 -13.66
CA ALA A 126 4.26 -29.41 -12.35
C ALA A 126 3.00 -30.27 -12.41
N VAL A 127 2.14 -30.06 -13.40
CA VAL A 127 0.95 -30.89 -13.61
C VAL A 127 1.30 -32.22 -14.25
N LEU A 128 2.28 -32.25 -15.17
CA LEU A 128 2.78 -33.51 -15.74
C LEU A 128 3.56 -34.34 -14.71
N GLY A 129 4.25 -33.72 -13.75
CA GLY A 129 4.88 -34.41 -12.63
C GLY A 129 3.86 -35.14 -11.75
N GLY A 130 2.72 -34.53 -11.48
CA GLY A 130 1.63 -35.16 -10.75
C GLY A 130 0.94 -36.29 -11.52
N VAL A 131 0.70 -36.10 -12.80
CA VAL A 131 0.09 -37.12 -13.68
C VAL A 131 1.03 -38.29 -13.94
N VAL A 132 2.32 -38.03 -14.12
CA VAL A 132 3.31 -39.10 -14.30
C VAL A 132 3.48 -39.89 -13.01
N ALA A 133 3.43 -39.26 -11.83
CA ALA A 133 3.47 -39.99 -10.56
C ALA A 133 2.24 -40.87 -10.35
N THR A 134 1.06 -40.43 -10.75
CA THR A 134 -0.16 -41.24 -10.66
C THR A 134 -0.19 -42.39 -11.69
N LEU A 135 0.32 -42.17 -12.90
CA LEU A 135 0.44 -43.22 -13.93
C LEU A 135 1.50 -44.25 -13.57
N ALA A 136 2.63 -43.85 -12.95
CA ALA A 136 3.64 -44.75 -12.47
C ALA A 136 3.13 -45.60 -11.25
N SER A 137 2.28 -44.99 -10.43
CA SER A 137 1.64 -45.68 -9.30
C SER A 137 0.57 -46.68 -9.75
N SER A 138 -0.10 -46.45 -10.89
CA SER A 138 -1.12 -47.36 -11.41
C SER A 138 -0.58 -48.56 -12.21
N ARG A 139 0.72 -48.57 -12.50
CA ARG A 139 1.40 -49.69 -13.19
C ARG A 139 2.05 -50.72 -12.22
N ARG A 140 1.88 -50.53 -10.94
CA ARG A 140 2.24 -51.53 -9.93
C ARG A 140 0.98 -52.20 -9.42
#